data_1538e8cf7ef8aec8a1167cacb9b848c1
#
_entry.id   1538e8cf7ef8aec8a1167cacb9b848c1
#
_cell.length_a   1.000
_cell.length_b   1.000
_cell.length_c   1.000
_cell.angle_alpha   90.00
_cell.angle_beta   90.00
_cell.angle_gamma   90.00
#
_symmetry.space_group_name_H-M   'P 1'
#
loop_
_entity.id
_entity.type
_entity.pdbx_description
1 polymer ?
#
loop_
_entity_poly.entity_id
_entity_poly.type
_entity_poly.pdbx_seq_one_letter_code
_entity_poly.pdbx_strand_id
1 'polypeptide(L)'
;MSILSSVLVPVHAADLSQLSGQDANAGLKAALEQGANAALSKLGVQGGFLNNEKVRIPLPSILEKTKPILKLSGQSKQLDELVVSMNRAAESAVPMAKPLLIDAVKSMSIADAKAILGGGDTSVTQFFKEKTAKPLSVKFMPIVKGVTDKVGLAGKYNGVMEKAKKLGAVSEQEATVEAYVSSRAVDALYLMIAEEEKAIRKDPLGTGSKIIGKVFGLLK
;
A
#
# COMPACT_ATOMS: atom_id res chain seq x y z
N MET A 1 43.69 41.73 -12.99
CA MET A 1 43.18 40.43 -13.45
C MET A 1 43.16 39.49 -12.23
N SER A 2 42.04 39.39 -11.56
CA SER A 2 41.87 38.51 -10.40
C SER A 2 41.13 37.24 -10.84
N ILE A 3 41.81 36.12 -10.75
CA ILE A 3 41.26 34.80 -11.08
C ILE A 3 40.52 34.29 -9.84
N LEU A 4 39.18 34.26 -9.89
CA LEU A 4 38.38 33.54 -8.92
C LEU A 4 38.48 32.05 -9.18
N SER A 5 39.26 31.36 -8.35
CA SER A 5 39.24 29.89 -8.29
C SER A 5 37.97 29.43 -7.58
N SER A 6 37.01 28.87 -8.36
CA SER A 6 35.85 28.18 -7.83
C SER A 6 36.31 26.86 -7.22
N VAL A 7 36.29 26.78 -5.90
CA VAL A 7 36.48 25.51 -5.19
C VAL A 7 35.19 24.70 -5.33
N LEU A 8 35.18 23.71 -6.22
CA LEU A 8 34.14 22.67 -6.20
C LEU A 8 34.33 21.84 -4.92
N VAL A 9 33.44 22.03 -3.97
CA VAL A 9 33.32 21.12 -2.81
C VAL A 9 32.73 19.81 -3.34
N PRO A 10 33.44 18.66 -3.23
CA PRO A 10 32.84 17.39 -3.60
C PRO A 10 31.67 17.12 -2.66
N VAL A 11 30.47 16.92 -3.23
CA VAL A 11 29.33 16.35 -2.52
C VAL A 11 29.78 14.98 -2.02
N HIS A 12 29.98 14.86 -0.72
CA HIS A 12 30.32 13.59 -0.09
C HIS A 12 29.20 12.59 -0.37
N ALA A 13 29.48 11.60 -1.19
CA ALA A 13 28.76 10.33 -1.17
C ALA A 13 28.91 9.82 0.28
N ALA A 14 27.83 9.84 1.04
CA ALA A 14 27.83 9.44 2.42
C ALA A 14 28.41 8.04 2.55
N ASP A 15 29.43 7.91 3.39
CA ASP A 15 30.24 6.72 3.47
C ASP A 15 29.47 5.60 4.21
N LEU A 16 28.68 4.83 3.47
CA LEU A 16 28.00 3.63 3.96
C LEU A 16 28.98 2.60 4.57
N SER A 17 30.31 2.77 4.34
CA SER A 17 31.33 1.92 4.93
C SER A 17 31.48 2.14 6.45
N GLN A 18 31.01 3.27 6.98
CA GLN A 18 31.03 3.55 8.43
C GLN A 18 29.87 2.92 9.21
N LEU A 19 28.85 2.41 8.52
CA LEU A 19 27.78 1.65 9.16
C LEU A 19 28.16 0.17 9.22
N SER A 20 28.17 -0.41 10.43
CA SER A 20 28.19 -1.86 10.50
C SER A 20 26.98 -2.43 9.75
N GLY A 21 27.14 -3.55 9.05
CA GLY A 21 26.02 -4.18 8.36
C GLY A 21 24.85 -4.53 9.30
N GLN A 22 25.13 -4.68 10.60
CA GLN A 22 24.13 -4.90 11.64
C GLN A 22 23.34 -3.62 11.95
N ASP A 23 24.01 -2.48 12.11
CA ASP A 23 23.34 -1.19 12.37
C ASP A 23 22.45 -0.78 11.19
N ALA A 24 22.98 -0.95 9.96
CA ALA A 24 22.23 -0.67 8.73
C ALA A 24 20.95 -1.53 8.66
N ASN A 25 21.06 -2.83 8.93
CA ASN A 25 19.94 -3.75 8.94
C ASN A 25 18.93 -3.41 10.06
N ALA A 26 19.40 -3.10 11.26
CA ALA A 26 18.54 -2.75 12.39
C ALA A 26 17.79 -1.43 12.16
N GLY A 27 18.47 -0.40 11.64
CA GLY A 27 17.84 0.89 11.33
C GLY A 27 16.82 0.78 10.21
N LEU A 28 17.13 -0.02 9.17
CA LEU A 28 16.20 -0.28 8.10
C LEU A 28 14.97 -1.05 8.59
N LYS A 29 15.14 -2.11 9.37
CA LYS A 29 14.00 -2.85 9.97
C LYS A 29 13.09 -1.93 10.78
N ALA A 30 13.67 -1.08 11.62
CA ALA A 30 12.91 -0.09 12.39
C ALA A 30 12.12 0.87 11.48
N ALA A 31 12.72 1.35 10.39
CA ALA A 31 12.04 2.22 9.43
C ALA A 31 10.90 1.50 8.70
N LEU A 32 11.11 0.25 8.28
CA LEU A 32 10.08 -0.55 7.62
C LEU A 32 8.90 -0.83 8.56
N GLU A 33 9.18 -1.18 9.80
CA GLU A 33 8.13 -1.41 10.82
C GLU A 33 7.36 -0.12 11.12
N GLN A 34 8.05 1.01 11.25
CA GLN A 34 7.42 2.31 11.48
C GLN A 34 6.52 2.71 10.31
N GLY A 35 7.02 2.64 9.08
CA GLY A 35 6.26 2.96 7.87
C GLY A 35 5.06 2.04 7.69
N ALA A 36 5.22 0.73 7.89
CA ALA A 36 4.13 -0.23 7.84
C ALA A 36 3.05 0.06 8.89
N ASN A 37 3.43 0.29 10.15
CA ASN A 37 2.48 0.62 11.22
C ASN A 37 1.76 1.95 10.96
N ALA A 38 2.45 2.97 10.45
CA ALA A 38 1.83 4.25 10.09
C ALA A 38 0.79 4.08 8.98
N ALA A 39 1.11 3.35 7.91
CA ALA A 39 0.19 3.05 6.83
C ALA A 39 -1.05 2.27 7.33
N LEU A 40 -0.85 1.24 8.14
CA LEU A 40 -1.93 0.45 8.74
C LEU A 40 -2.85 1.30 9.63
N SER A 41 -2.28 2.19 10.44
CA SER A 41 -3.04 3.07 11.33
C SER A 41 -3.87 4.09 10.58
N LYS A 42 -3.39 4.59 9.43
CA LYS A 42 -4.12 5.52 8.56
C LYS A 42 -5.27 4.85 7.82
N LEU A 43 -5.07 3.63 7.36
CA LEU A 43 -6.03 2.91 6.52
C LEU A 43 -7.02 2.06 7.31
N GLY A 44 -6.59 1.46 8.41
CA GLY A 44 -7.38 0.49 9.19
C GLY A 44 -8.37 1.12 10.17
N VAL A 45 -8.75 2.37 9.96
CA VAL A 45 -9.73 3.10 10.79
C VAL A 45 -10.94 3.48 9.96
N GLN A 46 -12.04 3.81 10.64
CA GLN A 46 -13.24 4.28 9.97
C GLN A 46 -12.97 5.57 9.17
N GLY A 47 -13.18 5.53 7.86
CA GLY A 47 -12.89 6.64 6.95
C GLY A 47 -11.49 6.60 6.35
N GLY A 48 -10.64 5.66 6.74
CA GLY A 48 -9.29 5.51 6.21
C GLY A 48 -9.23 5.29 4.69
N PHE A 49 -10.25 4.66 4.13
CA PHE A 49 -10.46 4.56 2.68
C PHE A 49 -11.55 5.52 2.20
N LEU A 50 -12.73 5.46 2.81
CA LEU A 50 -13.92 6.18 2.30
C LEU A 50 -13.69 7.70 2.22
N ASN A 51 -13.01 8.26 3.19
CA ASN A 51 -12.77 9.71 3.31
C ASN A 51 -11.37 10.13 2.83
N ASN A 52 -10.61 9.24 2.23
CA ASN A 52 -9.27 9.49 1.72
C ASN A 52 -9.25 9.37 0.19
N GLU A 53 -9.22 10.50 -0.49
CA GLU A 53 -9.31 10.57 -1.95
C GLU A 53 -8.21 9.78 -2.68
N LYS A 54 -7.03 9.62 -2.06
CA LYS A 54 -5.91 8.89 -2.67
C LYS A 54 -6.13 7.38 -2.77
N VAL A 55 -6.93 6.82 -1.87
CA VAL A 55 -7.10 5.37 -1.73
C VAL A 55 -8.56 4.93 -1.75
N ARG A 56 -9.50 5.87 -1.81
CA ARG A 56 -10.92 5.56 -1.91
C ARG A 56 -11.19 4.62 -3.08
N ILE A 57 -11.87 3.52 -2.79
CA ILE A 57 -12.21 2.51 -3.78
C ILE A 57 -13.48 2.95 -4.50
N PRO A 58 -13.40 3.27 -5.81
CA PRO A 58 -14.56 3.61 -6.63
C PRO A 58 -15.34 2.35 -6.99
N LEU A 59 -16.47 2.52 -7.67
CA LEU A 59 -17.18 1.39 -8.29
C LEU A 59 -16.27 0.69 -9.32
N PRO A 60 -16.40 -0.63 -9.49
CA PRO A 60 -15.80 -1.33 -10.61
C PRO A 60 -16.19 -0.71 -11.96
N SER A 61 -15.28 -0.75 -12.93
CA SER A 61 -15.39 -0.04 -14.21
C SER A 61 -16.72 -0.28 -14.95
N ILE A 62 -17.23 -1.50 -14.89
CA ILE A 62 -18.51 -1.87 -15.51
C ILE A 62 -19.70 -1.20 -14.83
N LEU A 63 -19.68 -1.10 -13.49
CA LEU A 63 -20.74 -0.40 -12.75
C LEU A 63 -20.68 1.11 -12.96
N GLU A 64 -19.48 1.69 -13.07
CA GLU A 64 -19.33 3.11 -13.42
C GLU A 64 -19.92 3.40 -14.82
N LYS A 65 -19.65 2.56 -15.82
CA LYS A 65 -20.20 2.70 -17.18
C LYS A 65 -21.72 2.55 -17.21
N THR A 66 -22.28 1.69 -16.40
CA THR A 66 -23.74 1.45 -16.32
C THR A 66 -24.46 2.33 -15.32
N LYS A 67 -23.73 3.13 -14.55
CA LYS A 67 -24.25 4.04 -13.51
C LYS A 67 -25.42 4.93 -13.97
N PRO A 68 -25.40 5.57 -15.17
CA PRO A 68 -26.53 6.37 -15.61
C PRO A 68 -27.82 5.56 -15.74
N ILE A 69 -27.73 4.35 -16.30
CA ILE A 69 -28.89 3.45 -16.48
C ILE A 69 -29.42 2.96 -15.14
N LEU A 70 -28.51 2.57 -14.21
CA LEU A 70 -28.85 2.13 -12.87
C LEU A 70 -29.51 3.25 -12.05
N LYS A 71 -29.08 4.50 -12.25
CA LYS A 71 -29.72 5.67 -11.62
C LYS A 71 -31.14 5.90 -12.16
N LEU A 72 -31.35 5.81 -13.45
CA LEU A 72 -32.67 5.95 -14.07
C LEU A 72 -33.65 4.85 -13.60
N SER A 73 -33.14 3.65 -13.30
CA SER A 73 -33.92 2.54 -12.74
C SER A 73 -34.10 2.59 -11.21
N GLY A 74 -33.76 3.72 -10.57
CA GLY A 74 -33.95 3.91 -9.12
C GLY A 74 -32.91 3.22 -8.23
N GLN A 75 -31.78 2.77 -8.77
CA GLN A 75 -30.76 2.03 -8.02
C GLN A 75 -29.64 2.91 -7.46
N SER A 76 -29.78 4.25 -7.45
CA SER A 76 -28.76 5.19 -6.94
C SER A 76 -28.32 4.87 -5.53
N LYS A 77 -29.28 4.61 -4.63
CA LYS A 77 -28.98 4.29 -3.22
C LYS A 77 -28.15 3.01 -3.09
N GLN A 78 -28.47 1.98 -3.89
CA GLN A 78 -27.73 0.72 -3.88
C GLN A 78 -26.27 0.89 -4.38
N LEU A 79 -26.03 1.77 -5.35
CA LEU A 79 -24.67 2.11 -5.81
C LEU A 79 -23.86 2.80 -4.71
N ASP A 80 -24.47 3.75 -4.01
CA ASP A 80 -23.82 4.47 -2.91
C ASP A 80 -23.52 3.54 -1.72
N GLU A 81 -24.47 2.66 -1.37
CA GLU A 81 -24.30 1.62 -0.35
C GLU A 81 -23.15 0.66 -0.72
N LEU A 82 -23.03 0.28 -1.99
CA LEU A 82 -21.93 -0.57 -2.45
C LEU A 82 -20.59 0.13 -2.30
N VAL A 83 -20.45 1.41 -2.70
CA VAL A 83 -19.22 2.19 -2.52
C VAL A 83 -18.83 2.25 -1.05
N VAL A 84 -19.78 2.58 -0.17
CA VAL A 84 -19.53 2.62 1.28
C VAL A 84 -19.08 1.25 1.79
N SER A 85 -19.79 0.19 1.42
CA SER A 85 -19.50 -1.18 1.87
C SER A 85 -18.10 -1.64 1.41
N MET A 86 -17.72 -1.39 0.15
CA MET A 86 -16.40 -1.74 -0.37
C MET A 86 -15.27 -1.06 0.42
N ASN A 87 -15.42 0.24 0.71
CA ASN A 87 -14.41 0.98 1.46
C ASN A 87 -14.34 0.52 2.92
N ARG A 88 -15.49 0.27 3.58
CA ARG A 88 -15.54 -0.31 4.94
C ARG A 88 -14.95 -1.71 5.01
N ALA A 89 -15.15 -2.51 3.96
CA ALA A 89 -14.53 -3.83 3.86
C ALA A 89 -13.00 -3.74 3.78
N ALA A 90 -12.45 -2.80 3.00
CA ALA A 90 -11.03 -2.55 2.93
C ALA A 90 -10.46 -2.07 4.29
N GLU A 91 -11.13 -1.11 4.95
CA GLU A 91 -10.78 -0.63 6.29
C GLU A 91 -10.71 -1.77 7.32
N SER A 92 -11.64 -2.73 7.24
CA SER A 92 -11.67 -3.89 8.12
C SER A 92 -10.61 -4.94 7.79
N ALA A 93 -10.21 -5.06 6.52
CA ALA A 93 -9.24 -6.06 6.08
C ALA A 93 -7.78 -5.64 6.34
N VAL A 94 -7.46 -4.36 6.16
CA VAL A 94 -6.08 -3.85 6.24
C VAL A 94 -5.36 -4.16 7.56
N PRO A 95 -5.96 -4.10 8.76
CA PRO A 95 -5.26 -4.47 9.99
C PRO A 95 -4.69 -5.89 10.00
N MET A 96 -5.28 -6.80 9.21
CA MET A 96 -4.80 -8.19 9.09
C MET A 96 -3.49 -8.30 8.30
N ALA A 97 -3.04 -7.23 7.67
CA ALA A 97 -1.73 -7.19 7.01
C ALA A 97 -0.57 -7.12 8.01
N LYS A 98 -0.80 -6.61 9.23
CA LYS A 98 0.26 -6.37 10.20
C LYS A 98 1.19 -7.56 10.42
N PRO A 99 0.73 -8.77 10.75
CA PRO A 99 1.62 -9.91 10.97
C PRO A 99 2.46 -10.24 9.73
N LEU A 100 1.86 -10.19 8.53
CA LEU A 100 2.58 -10.49 7.29
C LEU A 100 3.69 -9.47 6.98
N LEU A 101 3.43 -8.18 7.22
CA LEU A 101 4.43 -7.13 7.04
C LEU A 101 5.56 -7.25 8.05
N ILE A 102 5.24 -7.49 9.32
CA ILE A 102 6.24 -7.69 10.38
C ILE A 102 7.09 -8.94 10.13
N ASP A 103 6.48 -10.05 9.70
CA ASP A 103 7.21 -11.29 9.37
C ASP A 103 8.13 -11.09 8.16
N ALA A 104 7.70 -10.32 7.14
CA ALA A 104 8.55 -9.94 6.02
C ALA A 104 9.78 -9.14 6.49
N VAL A 105 9.59 -8.16 7.40
CA VAL A 105 10.70 -7.38 7.98
C VAL A 105 11.64 -8.26 8.80
N LYS A 106 11.10 -9.15 9.64
CA LYS A 106 11.93 -10.07 10.46
C LYS A 106 12.77 -11.00 9.59
N SER A 107 12.21 -11.52 8.50
CA SER A 107 12.88 -12.43 7.56
C SER A 107 13.82 -11.74 6.57
N MET A 108 13.92 -10.41 6.60
CA MET A 108 14.78 -9.62 5.71
C MET A 108 16.25 -9.99 5.91
N SER A 109 16.92 -10.36 4.84
CA SER A 109 18.36 -10.66 4.80
C SER A 109 19.22 -9.39 4.73
N ILE A 110 20.52 -9.53 4.95
CA ILE A 110 21.48 -8.43 4.75
C ILE A 110 21.54 -8.01 3.27
N ALA A 111 21.33 -8.95 2.35
CA ALA A 111 21.30 -8.64 0.92
C ALA A 111 20.06 -7.79 0.57
N ASP A 112 18.88 -8.15 1.10
CA ASP A 112 17.67 -7.34 0.95
C ASP A 112 17.88 -5.93 1.52
N ALA A 113 18.49 -5.82 2.70
CA ALA A 113 18.77 -4.54 3.33
C ALA A 113 19.67 -3.65 2.48
N LYS A 114 20.73 -4.20 1.91
CA LYS A 114 21.61 -3.47 0.98
C LYS A 114 20.89 -3.02 -0.29
N ALA A 115 20.07 -3.89 -0.87
CA ALA A 115 19.27 -3.56 -2.04
C ALA A 115 18.27 -2.42 -1.77
N ILE A 116 17.62 -2.42 -0.60
CA ILE A 116 16.68 -1.37 -0.19
C ILE A 116 17.42 -0.04 0.06
N LEU A 117 18.54 -0.06 0.79
CA LEU A 117 19.29 1.16 1.10
C LEU A 117 19.90 1.79 -0.15
N GLY A 118 20.45 0.98 -1.07
CA GLY A 118 20.98 1.43 -2.36
C GLY A 118 19.91 1.69 -3.43
N GLY A 119 18.66 1.37 -3.15
CA GLY A 119 17.54 1.54 -4.08
C GLY A 119 16.93 2.95 -4.03
N GLY A 120 16.03 3.22 -4.98
CA GLY A 120 15.30 4.49 -5.05
C GLY A 120 14.18 4.59 -4.02
N ASP A 121 13.36 5.65 -4.16
CA ASP A 121 12.28 6.04 -3.24
C ASP A 121 11.16 4.99 -3.03
N THR A 122 11.16 3.90 -3.80
CA THR A 122 10.14 2.85 -3.75
C THR A 122 10.70 1.47 -3.41
N SER A 123 11.98 1.38 -3.04
CA SER A 123 12.64 0.08 -2.80
C SER A 123 12.07 -0.70 -1.61
N VAL A 124 11.64 -0.02 -0.55
CA VAL A 124 10.91 -0.61 0.58
C VAL A 124 9.57 -1.17 0.12
N THR A 125 8.83 -0.37 -0.64
CA THR A 125 7.51 -0.76 -1.16
C THR A 125 7.62 -1.98 -2.07
N GLN A 126 8.64 -2.03 -2.94
CA GLN A 126 8.92 -3.17 -3.80
C GLN A 126 9.21 -4.44 -2.99
N PHE A 127 10.06 -4.33 -1.97
CA PHE A 127 10.35 -5.44 -1.05
C PHE A 127 9.07 -6.01 -0.41
N PHE A 128 8.22 -5.15 0.17
CA PHE A 128 6.97 -5.60 0.76
C PHE A 128 6.04 -6.23 -0.28
N LYS A 129 5.91 -5.65 -1.45
CA LYS A 129 5.06 -6.15 -2.52
C LYS A 129 5.47 -7.55 -2.95
N GLU A 130 6.76 -7.80 -3.15
CA GLU A 130 7.28 -9.13 -3.52
C GLU A 130 7.01 -10.19 -2.45
N LYS A 131 7.19 -9.84 -1.18
CA LYS A 131 7.04 -10.78 -0.06
C LYS A 131 5.59 -11.02 0.37
N THR A 132 4.70 -10.03 0.21
CA THR A 132 3.40 -10.05 0.91
C THR A 132 2.17 -9.88 0.01
N ALA A 133 2.29 -9.48 -1.28
CA ALA A 133 1.13 -9.20 -2.12
C ALA A 133 0.17 -10.39 -2.25
N LYS A 134 0.69 -11.57 -2.58
CA LYS A 134 -0.11 -12.78 -2.74
C LYS A 134 -0.78 -13.22 -1.43
N PRO A 135 -0.05 -13.39 -0.31
CA PRO A 135 -0.68 -13.76 0.95
C PRO A 135 -1.66 -12.71 1.49
N LEU A 136 -1.45 -11.42 1.24
CA LEU A 136 -2.40 -10.37 1.61
C LEU A 136 -3.71 -10.49 0.84
N SER A 137 -3.66 -10.68 -0.48
CA SER A 137 -4.87 -10.86 -1.29
C SER A 137 -5.70 -12.04 -0.80
N VAL A 138 -5.06 -13.17 -0.48
CA VAL A 138 -5.74 -14.35 0.06
C VAL A 138 -6.38 -14.07 1.43
N LYS A 139 -5.66 -13.34 2.30
CA LYS A 139 -6.11 -13.05 3.67
C LYS A 139 -7.23 -12.02 3.72
N PHE A 140 -7.26 -11.07 2.80
CA PHE A 140 -8.28 -10.02 2.73
C PHE A 140 -9.63 -10.56 2.20
N MET A 141 -9.59 -11.48 1.26
CA MET A 141 -10.76 -12.02 0.57
C MET A 141 -11.94 -12.40 1.51
N PRO A 142 -11.75 -13.26 2.54
CA PRO A 142 -12.86 -13.66 3.40
C PRO A 142 -13.43 -12.51 4.25
N ILE A 143 -12.57 -11.55 4.63
CA ILE A 143 -13.00 -10.38 5.43
C ILE A 143 -13.84 -9.46 4.57
N VAL A 144 -13.36 -9.15 3.37
CA VAL A 144 -14.08 -8.34 2.40
C VAL A 144 -15.43 -8.99 2.08
N LYS A 145 -15.44 -10.29 1.80
CA LYS A 145 -16.68 -11.04 1.54
C LYS A 145 -17.69 -10.90 2.68
N GLY A 146 -17.29 -11.09 3.92
CA GLY A 146 -18.17 -10.97 5.08
C GLY A 146 -18.85 -9.60 5.24
N VAL A 147 -18.24 -8.54 4.68
CA VAL A 147 -18.83 -7.19 4.67
C VAL A 147 -19.68 -6.96 3.43
N THR A 148 -19.21 -7.35 2.24
CA THR A 148 -19.89 -7.07 0.97
C THR A 148 -21.08 -7.97 0.68
N ASP A 149 -21.12 -9.18 1.20
CA ASP A 149 -22.25 -10.13 1.03
C ASP A 149 -23.59 -9.55 1.52
N LYS A 150 -23.56 -8.58 2.41
CA LYS A 150 -24.76 -7.91 2.94
C LYS A 150 -25.37 -6.90 1.95
N VAL A 151 -24.67 -6.61 0.86
CA VAL A 151 -25.11 -5.64 -0.15
C VAL A 151 -25.64 -6.38 -1.38
N GLY A 152 -26.94 -6.27 -1.63
CA GLY A 152 -27.59 -7.00 -2.72
C GLY A 152 -27.02 -6.71 -4.12
N LEU A 153 -26.48 -5.51 -4.35
CA LEU A 153 -25.84 -5.15 -5.61
C LEU A 153 -24.51 -5.88 -5.81
N ALA A 154 -23.78 -6.21 -4.72
CA ALA A 154 -22.55 -7.00 -4.81
C ALA A 154 -22.83 -8.41 -5.37
N GLY A 155 -23.86 -9.09 -4.90
CA GLY A 155 -24.29 -10.39 -5.42
C GLY A 155 -24.70 -10.34 -6.91
N LYS A 156 -25.43 -9.28 -7.31
CA LYS A 156 -25.80 -9.09 -8.73
C LYS A 156 -24.57 -8.86 -9.60
N TYR A 157 -23.62 -8.04 -9.15
CA TYR A 157 -22.35 -7.83 -9.84
C TYR A 157 -21.60 -9.15 -10.02
N ASN A 158 -21.40 -9.90 -8.95
CA ASN A 158 -20.67 -11.17 -8.96
C ASN A 158 -21.29 -12.17 -9.96
N GLY A 159 -22.63 -12.28 -10.00
CA GLY A 159 -23.31 -13.16 -10.94
C GLY A 159 -23.11 -12.78 -12.42
N VAL A 160 -23.01 -11.49 -12.73
CA VAL A 160 -22.70 -11.02 -14.10
C VAL A 160 -21.24 -11.25 -14.44
N MET A 161 -20.34 -10.91 -13.51
CA MET A 161 -18.88 -10.99 -13.73
C MET A 161 -18.39 -12.43 -13.83
N GLU A 162 -19.01 -13.38 -13.14
CA GLU A 162 -18.67 -14.79 -13.26
C GLU A 162 -18.86 -15.29 -14.71
N LYS A 163 -19.94 -14.88 -15.37
CA LYS A 163 -20.19 -15.20 -16.77
C LYS A 163 -19.15 -14.52 -17.68
N ALA A 164 -18.84 -13.26 -17.45
CA ALA A 164 -17.82 -12.51 -18.20
C ALA A 164 -16.41 -13.12 -18.03
N LYS A 165 -16.06 -13.60 -16.83
CA LYS A 165 -14.80 -14.31 -16.56
C LYS A 165 -14.69 -15.60 -17.36
N LYS A 166 -15.75 -16.42 -17.44
CA LYS A 166 -15.77 -17.65 -18.24
C LYS A 166 -15.54 -17.40 -19.74
N LEU A 167 -15.85 -16.20 -20.20
CA LEU A 167 -15.63 -15.75 -21.58
C LEU A 167 -14.27 -15.03 -21.78
N GLY A 168 -13.46 -14.92 -20.75
CA GLY A 168 -12.18 -14.21 -20.79
C GLY A 168 -12.30 -12.67 -20.90
N ALA A 169 -13.49 -12.12 -20.63
CA ALA A 169 -13.76 -10.69 -20.81
C ALA A 169 -13.37 -9.81 -19.61
N VAL A 170 -13.05 -10.40 -18.47
CA VAL A 170 -12.62 -9.69 -17.25
C VAL A 170 -11.47 -10.43 -16.56
N SER A 171 -10.63 -9.67 -15.87
CA SER A 171 -9.53 -10.21 -15.08
C SER A 171 -10.02 -10.90 -13.80
N GLU A 172 -9.16 -11.72 -13.19
CA GLU A 172 -9.47 -12.34 -11.89
C GLU A 172 -9.70 -11.30 -10.78
N GLN A 173 -8.97 -10.19 -10.83
CA GLN A 173 -9.09 -9.09 -9.87
C GLN A 173 -10.42 -8.33 -9.97
N GLU A 174 -11.12 -8.43 -11.09
CA GLU A 174 -12.41 -7.77 -11.33
C GLU A 174 -13.57 -8.74 -11.38
N ALA A 175 -13.31 -10.05 -11.26
CA ALA A 175 -14.32 -11.09 -11.40
C ALA A 175 -15.37 -11.09 -10.28
N THR A 176 -15.05 -10.54 -9.11
CA THR A 176 -15.98 -10.35 -8.00
C THR A 176 -15.71 -9.04 -7.27
N VAL A 177 -16.71 -8.54 -6.53
CA VAL A 177 -16.50 -7.36 -5.66
C VAL A 177 -15.40 -7.62 -4.64
N GLU A 178 -15.34 -8.85 -4.11
CA GLU A 178 -14.35 -9.25 -3.10
C GLU A 178 -12.93 -9.22 -3.67
N ALA A 179 -12.73 -9.76 -4.87
CA ALA A 179 -11.43 -9.74 -5.56
C ALA A 179 -11.02 -8.31 -5.88
N TYR A 180 -11.94 -7.50 -6.40
CA TYR A 180 -11.72 -6.10 -6.71
C TYR A 180 -11.30 -5.30 -5.47
N VAL A 181 -12.07 -5.38 -4.38
CA VAL A 181 -11.80 -4.66 -3.15
C VAL A 181 -10.49 -5.14 -2.52
N SER A 182 -10.23 -6.46 -2.48
CA SER A 182 -8.99 -7.01 -1.93
C SER A 182 -7.76 -6.53 -2.70
N SER A 183 -7.82 -6.51 -4.03
CA SER A 183 -6.73 -5.97 -4.87
C SER A 183 -6.51 -4.48 -4.58
N ARG A 184 -7.58 -3.67 -4.57
CA ARG A 184 -7.49 -2.23 -4.29
C ARG A 184 -6.99 -1.93 -2.88
N ALA A 185 -7.38 -2.73 -1.88
CA ALA A 185 -6.91 -2.57 -0.51
C ALA A 185 -5.40 -2.86 -0.38
N VAL A 186 -4.90 -3.87 -1.09
CA VAL A 186 -3.47 -4.19 -1.15
C VAL A 186 -2.69 -3.08 -1.86
N ASP A 187 -3.19 -2.57 -3.01
CA ASP A 187 -2.56 -1.46 -3.73
C ASP A 187 -2.50 -0.20 -2.88
N ALA A 188 -3.59 0.13 -2.18
CA ALA A 188 -3.67 1.27 -1.27
C ALA A 188 -2.69 1.15 -0.10
N LEU A 189 -2.53 -0.05 0.48
CA LEU A 189 -1.56 -0.30 1.54
C LEU A 189 -0.14 0.00 1.07
N TYR A 190 0.24 -0.48 -0.12
CA TYR A 190 1.57 -0.21 -0.66
C TYR A 190 1.76 1.26 -1.06
N LEU A 191 0.72 1.93 -1.54
CA LEU A 191 0.78 3.37 -1.81
C LEU A 191 1.08 4.16 -0.52
N MET A 192 0.38 3.83 0.58
CA MET A 192 0.61 4.49 1.86
C MET A 192 1.98 4.16 2.45
N ILE A 193 2.47 2.92 2.30
CA ILE A 193 3.84 2.55 2.69
C ILE A 193 4.86 3.36 1.87
N ALA A 194 4.64 3.57 0.57
CA ALA A 194 5.52 4.38 -0.26
C ALA A 194 5.55 5.86 0.16
N GLU A 195 4.41 6.41 0.59
CA GLU A 195 4.36 7.77 1.14
C GLU A 195 5.16 7.88 2.45
N GLU A 196 5.03 6.89 3.34
CA GLU A 196 5.82 6.84 4.59
C GLU A 196 7.32 6.68 4.29
N GLU A 197 7.69 5.83 3.33
CA GLU A 197 9.09 5.68 2.89
C GLU A 197 9.67 7.00 2.42
N LYS A 198 8.95 7.72 1.54
CA LYS A 198 9.38 9.05 1.07
C LYS A 198 9.53 10.05 2.21
N ALA A 199 8.61 10.04 3.17
CA ALA A 199 8.66 10.93 4.33
C ALA A 199 9.90 10.63 5.19
N ILE A 200 10.18 9.35 5.48
CA ILE A 200 11.36 8.91 6.23
C ILE A 200 12.66 9.28 5.51
N ARG A 201 12.74 9.06 4.20
CA ARG A 201 13.93 9.43 3.40
C ARG A 201 14.13 10.95 3.36
N LYS A 202 13.06 11.73 3.28
CA LYS A 202 13.12 13.19 3.27
C LYS A 202 13.55 13.78 4.62
N ASP A 203 13.02 13.26 5.71
CA ASP A 203 13.32 13.70 7.08
C ASP A 203 13.52 12.51 8.04
N PRO A 204 14.68 11.85 7.99
CA PRO A 204 14.97 10.71 8.86
C PRO A 204 15.01 11.06 10.35
N LEU A 205 15.42 12.29 10.69
CA LEU A 205 15.51 12.76 12.07
C LEU A 205 14.11 13.05 12.66
N GLY A 206 13.19 13.54 11.83
CA GLY A 206 11.79 13.77 12.20
C GLY A 206 11.01 12.51 12.59
N THR A 207 11.56 11.31 12.31
CA THR A 207 10.97 10.03 12.76
C THR A 207 11.03 9.83 14.28
N GLY A 208 11.83 10.60 15.00
CA GLY A 208 12.10 10.42 16.43
C GLY A 208 12.97 9.19 16.77
N SER A 209 13.35 8.39 15.80
CA SER A 209 14.19 7.20 15.98
C SER A 209 15.65 7.50 15.66
N LYS A 210 16.53 7.40 16.67
CA LYS A 210 17.98 7.63 16.52
C LYS A 210 18.60 6.69 15.47
N ILE A 211 18.16 5.43 15.40
CA ILE A 211 18.73 4.44 14.49
C ILE A 211 18.28 4.69 13.04
N ILE A 212 17.05 5.11 12.82
CA ILE A 212 16.55 5.53 11.49
C ILE A 212 17.32 6.77 11.05
N GLY A 213 17.43 7.77 11.93
CA GLY A 213 18.20 8.98 11.67
C GLY A 213 19.66 8.71 11.30
N LYS A 214 20.33 7.77 12.00
CA LYS A 214 21.70 7.35 11.70
C LYS A 214 21.80 6.70 10.32
N VAL A 215 20.90 5.78 9.97
CA VAL A 215 20.98 5.00 8.73
C VAL A 215 20.57 5.84 7.52
N PHE A 216 19.40 6.48 7.58
CA PHE A 216 18.87 7.25 6.44
C PHE A 216 19.49 8.65 6.31
N GLY A 217 20.06 9.19 7.40
CA GLY A 217 20.82 10.44 7.35
C GLY A 217 22.10 10.34 6.55
N LEU A 218 22.71 9.16 6.46
CA LEU A 218 23.90 8.89 5.66
C LEU A 218 23.59 8.65 4.17
N LEU A 219 22.31 8.52 3.79
CA LEU A 219 21.89 8.38 2.38
C LEU A 219 21.64 9.72 1.68
N LYS A 220 21.78 10.83 2.41
CA LYS A 220 21.71 12.20 1.87
C LYS A 220 23.09 12.70 1.49
#